data_37f7bbca8de18ced3f32fef0c7a04075
#
_entry.id   37f7bbca8de18ced3f32fef0c7a04075
#
_cell.length_a   1.000
_cell.length_b   1.000
_cell.length_c   1.000
_cell.angle_alpha   90.00
_cell.angle_beta   90.00
_cell.angle_gamma   90.00
#
_symmetry.space_group_name_H-M   'P 1'
#
loop_
_entity.id
_entity.type
_entity.pdbx_description
1 polymer ?
#
loop_
_entity_poly.entity_id
_entity_poly.type
_entity_poly.pdbx_seq_one_letter_code
_entity_poly.pdbx_strand_id
1 'polypeptide(L)'
;YGVAAVIWFLMIVTLSVNLYAAQRFQSESEQKITEIAGMPVSGKSLNLIILAARMIVSFVIASKGSVQWNMVLSYLNQQPFGSTDPIFGKDIAFYVFSLPFYLLVREQLLIILLFAALVTVIWYIKEGGVQMIGELVLAEDRPAALPKVKIADKVGKHLLVLAGIMVLLAAWGYQLKTYGVLYSTQGPAFGASYTDVNIKIIAYRILM
;
A
#
# COMPACT_ATOMS: atom_id res chain seq x y z
N TYR A 1 8.41 20.32 -7.95
CA TYR A 1 7.55 20.53 -6.77
C TYR A 1 6.09 20.10 -7.02
N GLY A 2 5.51 20.30 -8.23
CA GLY A 2 4.10 20.01 -8.50
C GLY A 2 3.71 18.55 -8.25
N VAL A 3 4.51 17.57 -8.70
CA VAL A 3 4.25 16.13 -8.50
C VAL A 3 4.27 15.78 -7.01
N ALA A 4 5.22 16.32 -6.24
CA ALA A 4 5.26 16.11 -4.80
C ALA A 4 4.02 16.67 -4.11
N ALA A 5 3.55 17.85 -4.51
CA ALA A 5 2.33 18.44 -3.96
C ALA A 5 1.10 17.59 -4.24
N VAL A 6 0.98 17.02 -5.46
CA VAL A 6 -0.12 16.11 -5.82
C VAL A 6 -0.07 14.83 -5.00
N ILE A 7 1.09 14.19 -4.86
CA ILE A 7 1.25 12.98 -4.04
C ILE A 7 0.91 13.29 -2.57
N TRP A 8 1.41 14.38 -2.04
CA TRP A 8 1.13 14.82 -0.67
C TRP A 8 -0.37 15.05 -0.44
N PHE A 9 -1.04 15.75 -1.35
CA PHE A 9 -2.47 15.98 -1.29
C PHE A 9 -3.28 14.68 -1.34
N LEU A 10 -2.99 13.80 -2.29
CA LEU A 10 -3.64 12.49 -2.41
C LEU A 10 -3.46 11.66 -1.12
N MET A 11 -2.27 11.69 -0.54
CA MET A 11 -1.98 10.96 0.69
C MET A 11 -2.80 11.52 1.87
N ILE A 12 -2.86 12.84 2.04
CA ILE A 12 -3.65 13.46 3.10
C ILE A 12 -5.14 13.15 2.93
N VAL A 13 -5.67 13.26 1.71
CA VAL A 13 -7.07 12.95 1.42
C VAL A 13 -7.36 11.49 1.73
N THR A 14 -6.56 10.55 1.23
CA THR A 14 -6.75 9.11 1.47
C THR A 14 -6.70 8.78 2.96
N LEU A 15 -5.72 9.31 3.68
CA LEU A 15 -5.60 9.10 5.13
C LEU A 15 -6.78 9.70 5.90
N SER A 16 -7.28 10.86 5.48
CA SER A 16 -8.41 11.51 6.13
C SER A 16 -9.72 10.77 5.90
N VAL A 17 -9.99 10.34 4.66
CA VAL A 17 -11.16 9.54 4.31
C VAL A 17 -11.13 8.19 5.02
N ASN A 18 -9.98 7.53 5.05
CA ASN A 18 -9.80 6.26 5.73
C ASN A 18 -10.01 6.38 7.25
N LEU A 19 -9.45 7.42 7.89
CA LEU A 19 -9.66 7.66 9.31
C LEU A 19 -11.12 8.01 9.63
N TYR A 20 -11.77 8.81 8.77
CA TYR A 20 -13.20 9.09 8.89
C TYR A 20 -14.03 7.81 8.80
N ALA A 21 -13.72 6.92 7.84
CA ALA A 21 -14.35 5.61 7.74
C ALA A 21 -14.09 4.77 9.01
N ALA A 22 -12.86 4.75 9.52
CA ALA A 22 -12.51 4.04 10.74
C ALA A 22 -13.31 4.52 11.95
N GLN A 23 -13.53 5.83 12.08
CA GLN A 23 -14.39 6.41 13.13
C GLN A 23 -15.85 5.97 13.01
N ARG A 24 -16.37 5.86 11.78
CA ARG A 24 -17.74 5.38 11.54
C ARG A 24 -17.92 3.88 11.79
N PHE A 25 -16.89 3.08 11.56
CA PHE A 25 -16.90 1.64 11.81
C PHE A 25 -16.53 1.29 13.25
N GLN A 26 -16.15 2.28 14.05
CA GLN A 26 -15.84 2.09 15.46
C GLN A 26 -17.06 1.52 16.20
N SER A 27 -16.87 0.41 16.90
CA SER A 27 -17.80 -0.08 17.89
C SER A 27 -17.59 0.70 19.20
N GLU A 28 -18.65 1.05 19.91
CA GLU A 28 -18.53 1.55 21.28
C GLU A 28 -17.89 0.45 22.14
N SER A 29 -16.58 0.53 22.32
CA SER A 29 -15.84 -0.35 23.21
C SER A 29 -15.55 0.43 24.49
N GLU A 30 -15.89 -0.16 25.62
CA GLU A 30 -15.64 0.43 26.93
C GLU A 30 -14.15 0.50 27.29
N GLN A 31 -13.30 -0.28 26.60
CA GLN A 31 -11.86 -0.35 26.88
C GLN A 31 -11.06 0.50 25.89
N LYS A 32 -10.87 1.76 26.22
CA LYS A 32 -9.90 2.62 25.54
C LYS A 32 -8.53 2.50 26.22
N ILE A 33 -7.46 2.55 25.43
CA ILE A 33 -6.12 2.61 26.00
C ILE A 33 -5.93 3.98 26.65
N THR A 34 -5.85 4.00 27.97
CA THR A 34 -5.60 5.19 28.78
C THR A 34 -4.14 5.28 29.27
N GLU A 35 -3.39 4.18 29.14
CA GLU A 35 -2.00 4.09 29.60
C GLU A 35 -1.11 3.48 28.50
N ILE A 36 0.04 4.08 28.26
CA ILE A 36 1.10 3.53 27.44
C ILE A 36 2.37 3.49 28.30
N ALA A 37 2.95 2.29 28.48
CA ALA A 37 4.13 2.06 29.30
C ALA A 37 4.00 2.59 30.75
N GLY A 38 2.80 2.46 31.35
CA GLY A 38 2.53 2.92 32.72
C GLY A 38 2.34 4.44 32.87
N MET A 39 2.34 5.19 31.76
CA MET A 39 2.06 6.63 31.77
C MET A 39 0.62 6.90 31.27
N PRO A 40 -0.16 7.70 32.03
CA PRO A 40 -1.51 8.08 31.58
C PRO A 40 -1.38 9.01 30.35
N VAL A 41 -1.94 8.57 29.22
CA VAL A 41 -1.91 9.36 27.98
C VAL A 41 -3.28 9.95 27.73
N SER A 42 -3.33 11.29 27.69
CA SER A 42 -4.56 11.99 27.30
C SER A 42 -4.93 11.64 25.87
N GLY A 43 -6.21 11.32 25.63
CA GLY A 43 -6.71 11.06 24.27
C GLY A 43 -6.44 12.21 23.29
N LYS A 44 -6.39 13.46 23.77
CA LYS A 44 -6.03 14.65 22.98
C LYS A 44 -4.56 14.62 22.55
N SER A 45 -3.65 14.30 23.48
CA SER A 45 -2.21 14.19 23.18
C SER A 45 -1.94 13.10 22.15
N LEU A 46 -2.60 11.95 22.27
CA LEU A 46 -2.45 10.84 21.34
C LEU A 46 -2.96 11.21 19.92
N ASN A 47 -4.08 11.90 19.83
CA ASN A 47 -4.61 12.40 18.55
C ASN A 47 -3.64 13.39 17.88
N LEU A 48 -3.01 14.27 18.67
CA LEU A 48 -2.02 15.21 18.15
C LEU A 48 -0.77 14.49 17.62
N ILE A 49 -0.29 13.47 18.35
CA ILE A 49 0.84 12.64 17.91
C ILE A 49 0.51 11.92 16.59
N ILE A 50 -0.68 11.30 16.48
CA ILE A 50 -1.12 10.64 15.25
C ILE A 50 -1.22 11.63 14.09
N LEU A 51 -1.75 12.84 14.34
CA LEU A 51 -1.83 13.89 13.33
C LEU A 51 -0.42 14.34 12.88
N ALA A 52 0.48 14.61 13.81
CA ALA A 52 1.85 15.00 13.52
C ALA A 52 2.60 13.92 12.73
N ALA A 53 2.49 12.65 13.15
CA ALA A 53 3.08 11.51 12.46
C ALA A 53 2.55 11.41 11.01
N ARG A 54 1.24 11.57 10.80
CA ARG A 54 0.62 11.60 9.46
C ARG A 54 1.23 12.69 8.58
N MET A 55 1.35 13.90 9.10
CA MET A 55 1.90 15.04 8.34
C MET A 55 3.36 14.83 7.98
N ILE A 56 4.19 14.40 8.94
CA ILE A 56 5.62 14.14 8.74
C ILE A 56 5.84 13.03 7.72
N VAL A 57 5.19 11.88 7.90
CA VAL A 57 5.37 10.73 7.00
C VAL A 57 4.84 11.05 5.61
N SER A 58 3.69 11.73 5.49
CA SER A 58 3.15 12.18 4.21
C SER A 58 4.13 13.10 3.48
N PHE A 59 4.78 14.00 4.19
CA PHE A 59 5.77 14.91 3.62
C PHE A 59 7.03 14.16 3.15
N VAL A 60 7.54 13.23 3.96
CA VAL A 60 8.73 12.43 3.61
C VAL A 60 8.47 11.55 2.38
N ILE A 61 7.31 10.92 2.28
CA ILE A 61 6.96 10.09 1.12
C ILE A 61 6.78 10.96 -0.13
N ALA A 62 6.09 12.09 -0.01
CA ALA A 62 5.86 13.02 -1.12
C ALA A 62 7.17 13.63 -1.65
N SER A 63 8.14 13.90 -0.77
CA SER A 63 9.44 14.46 -1.16
C SER A 63 10.23 13.51 -2.08
N LYS A 64 10.13 12.19 -1.87
CA LYS A 64 10.73 11.19 -2.78
C LYS A 64 10.08 11.20 -4.16
N GLY A 65 8.77 11.46 -4.24
CA GLY A 65 8.06 11.55 -5.51
C GLY A 65 8.50 12.75 -6.37
N SER A 66 9.10 13.78 -5.77
CA SER A 66 9.60 14.94 -6.52
C SER A 66 10.75 14.61 -7.46
N VAL A 67 11.52 13.58 -7.16
CA VAL A 67 12.65 13.13 -8.01
C VAL A 67 12.15 12.50 -9.31
N GLN A 68 10.92 12.06 -9.35
CA GLN A 68 10.35 11.32 -10.49
C GLN A 68 9.50 12.18 -11.42
N TRP A 69 9.59 13.51 -11.30
CA TRP A 69 8.83 14.46 -12.14
C TRP A 69 9.09 14.27 -13.64
N ASN A 70 10.31 13.86 -14.03
CA ASN A 70 10.66 13.56 -15.41
C ASN A 70 9.82 12.43 -16.00
N MET A 71 9.52 11.37 -15.23
CA MET A 71 8.63 10.28 -15.69
C MET A 71 7.22 10.76 -15.99
N VAL A 72 6.69 11.66 -15.14
CA VAL A 72 5.36 12.25 -15.35
C VAL A 72 5.35 13.13 -16.59
N LEU A 73 6.34 13.98 -16.78
CA LEU A 73 6.45 14.84 -17.98
C LEU A 73 6.63 14.02 -19.25
N SER A 74 7.47 12.98 -19.21
CA SER A 74 7.69 12.08 -20.35
C SER A 74 6.39 11.35 -20.73
N TYR A 75 5.60 10.91 -19.74
CA TYR A 75 4.29 10.31 -19.98
C TYR A 75 3.30 11.29 -20.62
N LEU A 76 3.23 12.52 -20.11
CA LEU A 76 2.29 13.55 -20.62
C LEU A 76 2.63 14.04 -22.02
N ASN A 77 3.92 14.02 -22.39
CA ASN A 77 4.42 14.51 -23.69
C ASN A 77 4.88 13.36 -24.59
N GLN A 78 4.44 12.13 -24.35
CA GLN A 78 4.83 11.00 -25.16
C GLN A 78 4.37 11.13 -26.60
N GLN A 79 5.20 10.71 -27.55
CA GLN A 79 4.89 10.61 -28.95
C GLN A 79 5.05 9.16 -29.40
N PRO A 80 4.20 8.64 -30.27
CA PRO A 80 4.33 7.28 -30.79
C PRO A 80 5.60 7.16 -31.64
N PHE A 81 6.31 6.05 -31.51
CA PHE A 81 7.45 5.72 -32.36
C PHE A 81 7.04 5.12 -33.71
N GLY A 82 5.77 4.71 -33.86
CA GLY A 82 5.28 4.06 -35.07
C GLY A 82 5.74 2.62 -35.26
N SER A 83 6.41 2.06 -34.24
CA SER A 83 6.86 0.66 -34.24
C SER A 83 6.23 -0.07 -33.05
N THR A 84 5.69 -1.26 -33.30
CA THR A 84 5.01 -2.07 -32.27
C THR A 84 5.83 -3.31 -31.94
N ASP A 85 5.74 -3.75 -30.69
CA ASP A 85 6.35 -5.00 -30.26
C ASP A 85 5.56 -6.21 -30.83
N PRO A 86 6.23 -7.33 -31.15
CA PRO A 86 5.61 -8.49 -31.76
C PRO A 86 4.80 -9.36 -30.80
N ILE A 87 4.94 -9.19 -29.48
CA ILE A 87 4.31 -10.06 -28.45
C ILE A 87 2.97 -9.47 -27.99
N PHE A 88 2.92 -8.18 -27.68
CA PHE A 88 1.74 -7.49 -27.15
C PHE A 88 1.12 -6.48 -28.14
N GLY A 89 1.79 -6.20 -29.27
CA GLY A 89 1.35 -5.23 -30.29
C GLY A 89 1.28 -3.78 -29.78
N LYS A 90 2.01 -3.46 -28.69
CA LYS A 90 2.07 -2.11 -28.16
C LYS A 90 3.16 -1.31 -28.83
N ASP A 91 2.90 0.00 -29.09
CA ASP A 91 3.94 0.91 -29.56
C ASP A 91 5.10 0.96 -28.58
N ILE A 92 6.33 1.13 -29.08
CA ILE A 92 7.53 1.20 -28.25
C ILE A 92 7.45 2.35 -27.24
N ALA A 93 6.75 3.44 -27.58
CA ALA A 93 6.50 4.56 -26.67
C ALA A 93 5.80 4.13 -25.38
N PHE A 94 4.91 3.11 -25.43
CA PHE A 94 4.28 2.56 -24.23
C PHE A 94 5.31 2.03 -23.23
N TYR A 95 6.32 1.31 -23.70
CA TYR A 95 7.34 0.72 -22.83
C TYR A 95 8.31 1.76 -22.27
N VAL A 96 8.60 2.80 -23.05
CA VAL A 96 9.55 3.85 -22.66
C VAL A 96 8.90 4.87 -21.71
N PHE A 97 7.65 5.24 -21.95
CA PHE A 97 7.00 6.35 -21.25
C PHE A 97 5.86 5.89 -20.34
N SER A 98 4.93 5.07 -20.86
CA SER A 98 3.71 4.73 -20.12
C SER A 98 3.96 3.67 -19.04
N LEU A 99 4.71 2.62 -19.34
CA LEU A 99 4.98 1.53 -18.41
C LEU A 99 5.73 1.99 -17.14
N PRO A 100 6.83 2.78 -17.23
CA PRO A 100 7.49 3.32 -16.05
C PRO A 100 6.58 4.23 -15.22
N PHE A 101 5.73 5.04 -15.88
CA PHE A 101 4.75 5.87 -15.20
C PHE A 101 3.71 5.04 -14.45
N TYR A 102 3.16 3.98 -15.03
CA TYR A 102 2.19 3.11 -14.36
C TYR A 102 2.82 2.34 -13.19
N LEU A 103 4.07 1.91 -13.32
CA LEU A 103 4.81 1.30 -12.22
C LEU A 103 4.99 2.28 -11.06
N LEU A 104 5.34 3.54 -11.37
CA LEU A 104 5.44 4.62 -10.39
C LEU A 104 4.10 4.84 -9.67
N VAL A 105 3.02 5.03 -10.43
CA VAL A 105 1.69 5.26 -9.85
C VAL A 105 1.28 4.10 -8.93
N ARG A 106 1.47 2.86 -9.37
CA ARG A 106 1.18 1.67 -8.57
C ARG A 106 1.99 1.64 -7.28
N GLU A 107 3.27 1.93 -7.34
CA GLU A 107 4.17 1.97 -6.17
C GLU A 107 3.70 3.02 -5.16
N GLN A 108 3.38 4.23 -5.62
CA GLN A 108 2.87 5.29 -4.76
C GLN A 108 1.53 4.90 -4.11
N LEU A 109 0.60 4.32 -4.87
CA LEU A 109 -0.69 3.85 -4.34
C LEU A 109 -0.51 2.76 -3.27
N LEU A 110 0.41 1.81 -3.47
CA LEU A 110 0.72 0.79 -2.46
C LEU A 110 1.28 1.40 -1.18
N ILE A 111 2.22 2.34 -1.29
CA ILE A 111 2.81 3.02 -0.13
C ILE A 111 1.73 3.78 0.64
N ILE A 112 0.87 4.54 -0.05
CA ILE A 112 -0.24 5.28 0.56
C ILE A 112 -1.19 4.33 1.28
N LEU A 113 -1.55 3.21 0.65
CA LEU A 113 -2.50 2.24 1.20
C LEU A 113 -1.92 1.46 2.38
N LEU A 114 -0.65 1.05 2.31
CA LEU A 114 0.05 0.41 3.44
C LEU A 114 0.11 1.34 4.64
N PHE A 115 0.44 2.61 4.40
CA PHE A 115 0.48 3.59 5.48
C PHE A 115 -0.91 3.88 6.05
N ALA A 116 -1.95 3.96 5.19
CA ALA A 116 -3.32 4.10 5.62
C ALA A 116 -3.77 2.91 6.49
N ALA A 117 -3.45 1.68 6.08
CA ALA A 117 -3.76 0.49 6.85
C ALA A 117 -3.06 0.50 8.22
N LEU A 118 -1.77 0.86 8.27
CA LEU A 118 -1.01 0.96 9.51
C LEU A 118 -1.66 1.98 10.48
N VAL A 119 -1.96 3.18 10.01
CA VAL A 119 -2.62 4.23 10.83
C VAL A 119 -3.99 3.75 11.32
N THR A 120 -4.74 3.05 10.47
CA THR A 120 -6.06 2.49 10.81
C THR A 120 -5.96 1.42 11.90
N VAL A 121 -5.00 0.52 11.80
CA VAL A 121 -4.77 -0.52 12.83
C VAL A 121 -4.40 0.12 14.16
N ILE A 122 -3.48 1.10 14.16
CA ILE A 122 -3.10 1.84 15.38
C ILE A 122 -4.33 2.54 15.99
N TRP A 123 -5.18 3.16 15.15
CA TRP A 123 -6.40 3.80 15.59
C TRP A 123 -7.36 2.79 16.24
N TYR A 124 -7.58 1.63 15.63
CA TYR A 124 -8.47 0.60 16.16
C TYR A 124 -7.94 -0.04 17.46
N ILE A 125 -6.62 -0.22 17.58
CA ILE A 125 -6.02 -0.67 18.84
C ILE A 125 -6.29 0.37 19.94
N LYS A 126 -6.03 1.66 19.66
CA LYS A 126 -6.28 2.75 20.60
C LYS A 126 -7.72 2.80 21.10
N GLU A 127 -8.68 2.62 20.20
CA GLU A 127 -10.12 2.71 20.52
C GLU A 127 -10.72 1.38 20.97
N GLY A 128 -9.90 0.34 21.18
CA GLY A 128 -10.36 -0.98 21.67
C GLY A 128 -11.11 -1.82 20.63
N GLY A 129 -11.07 -1.44 19.35
CA GLY A 129 -11.65 -2.24 18.26
C GLY A 129 -10.87 -3.50 17.93
N VAL A 130 -9.60 -3.55 18.34
CA VAL A 130 -8.71 -4.71 18.30
C VAL A 130 -8.17 -4.92 19.70
N GLN A 131 -8.50 -6.06 20.32
CA GLN A 131 -8.12 -6.40 21.68
C GLN A 131 -7.27 -7.67 21.69
N MET A 132 -6.19 -7.66 22.44
CA MET A 132 -5.43 -8.87 22.76
C MET A 132 -6.04 -9.48 24.03
N ILE A 133 -6.67 -10.63 23.90
CA ILE A 133 -7.22 -11.38 25.04
C ILE A 133 -6.24 -12.50 25.36
N GLY A 134 -5.56 -12.38 26.47
CA GLY A 134 -4.68 -13.40 27.01
C GLY A 134 -3.70 -12.77 28.01
N GLU A 135 -3.83 -13.11 29.28
CA GLU A 135 -2.73 -13.00 30.20
C GLU A 135 -1.62 -13.94 29.72
N LEU A 136 -0.41 -13.44 29.65
CA LEU A 136 0.79 -14.25 29.56
C LEU A 136 0.97 -14.95 30.94
N VAL A 137 0.09 -15.91 31.21
CA VAL A 137 0.25 -16.74 32.41
C VAL A 137 1.42 -17.66 32.08
N LEU A 138 2.58 -17.27 32.57
CA LEU A 138 3.74 -18.14 32.75
C LEU A 138 3.37 -19.15 33.87
N ALA A 139 2.47 -20.07 33.58
CA ALA A 139 2.25 -21.23 34.42
C ALA A 139 3.36 -22.23 34.07
N GLU A 140 4.12 -22.61 35.04
CA GLU A 140 5.34 -23.46 34.98
C GLU A 140 5.13 -24.81 34.24
N ASP A 141 3.89 -25.21 33.94
CA ASP A 141 3.55 -26.51 33.37
C ASP A 141 2.63 -26.50 32.14
N ARG A 142 2.39 -25.34 31.49
CA ARG A 142 1.60 -25.29 30.25
C ARG A 142 2.31 -24.52 29.15
N PRO A 143 2.31 -25.05 27.88
CA PRO A 143 2.84 -24.29 26.75
C PRO A 143 2.11 -22.94 26.67
N ALA A 144 2.86 -21.86 26.55
CA ALA A 144 2.35 -20.50 26.46
C ALA A 144 1.26 -20.43 25.37
N ALA A 145 0.02 -20.26 25.78
CA ALA A 145 -1.08 -20.09 24.84
C ALA A 145 -0.87 -18.76 24.12
N LEU A 146 -0.84 -18.80 22.78
CA LEU A 146 -0.75 -17.58 21.96
C LEU A 146 -1.92 -16.64 22.30
N PRO A 147 -1.68 -15.34 22.47
CA PRO A 147 -2.72 -14.39 22.79
C PRO A 147 -3.78 -14.41 21.69
N LYS A 148 -5.06 -14.58 22.08
CA LYS A 148 -6.17 -14.51 21.14
C LYS A 148 -6.45 -13.06 20.81
N VAL A 149 -6.44 -12.71 19.52
CA VAL A 149 -6.83 -11.38 19.03
C VAL A 149 -8.32 -11.38 18.76
N LYS A 150 -9.06 -10.53 19.46
CA LYS A 150 -10.49 -10.27 19.21
C LYS A 150 -10.61 -9.00 18.36
N ILE A 151 -11.21 -9.13 17.18
CA ILE A 151 -11.47 -8.02 16.27
C ILE A 151 -12.99 -7.82 16.20
N ALA A 152 -13.45 -6.58 16.37
CA ALA A 152 -14.87 -6.25 16.20
C ALA A 152 -15.29 -6.44 14.72
N ASP A 153 -16.49 -6.97 14.47
CA ASP A 153 -16.96 -7.30 13.11
C ASP A 153 -16.87 -6.15 12.11
N LYS A 154 -17.24 -4.95 12.53
CA LYS A 154 -17.15 -3.75 11.67
C LYS A 154 -15.69 -3.38 11.33
N VAL A 155 -14.79 -3.52 12.31
CA VAL A 155 -13.36 -3.30 12.16
C VAL A 155 -12.78 -4.33 11.19
N GLY A 156 -13.12 -5.60 11.35
CA GLY A 156 -12.73 -6.68 10.45
C GLY A 156 -13.13 -6.40 9.00
N LYS A 157 -14.37 -5.97 8.77
CA LYS A 157 -14.87 -5.60 7.43
C LYS A 157 -14.06 -4.46 6.81
N HIS A 158 -13.74 -3.42 7.56
CA HIS A 158 -12.92 -2.30 7.04
C HIS A 158 -11.50 -2.76 6.67
N LEU A 159 -10.86 -3.55 7.54
CA LEU A 159 -9.52 -4.09 7.25
C LEU A 159 -9.53 -5.04 6.04
N LEU A 160 -10.59 -5.83 5.86
CA LEU A 160 -10.76 -6.68 4.68
C LEU A 160 -10.91 -5.86 3.39
N VAL A 161 -11.63 -4.73 3.42
CA VAL A 161 -11.70 -3.84 2.26
C VAL A 161 -10.34 -3.29 1.90
N LEU A 162 -9.55 -2.82 2.88
CA LEU A 162 -8.18 -2.34 2.63
C LEU A 162 -7.29 -3.45 2.06
N ALA A 163 -7.37 -4.66 2.63
CA ALA A 163 -6.64 -5.82 2.12
C ALA A 163 -7.07 -6.18 0.68
N GLY A 164 -8.36 -6.12 0.39
CA GLY A 164 -8.89 -6.35 -0.97
C GLY A 164 -8.32 -5.36 -1.99
N ILE A 165 -8.25 -4.07 -1.64
CA ILE A 165 -7.63 -3.06 -2.52
C ILE A 165 -6.14 -3.35 -2.71
N MET A 166 -5.41 -3.79 -1.67
CA MET A 166 -4.00 -4.20 -1.80
C MET A 166 -3.83 -5.37 -2.77
N VAL A 167 -4.72 -6.37 -2.71
CA VAL A 167 -4.71 -7.52 -3.63
C VAL A 167 -4.95 -7.06 -5.06
N LEU A 168 -5.91 -6.15 -5.30
CA LEU A 168 -6.16 -5.58 -6.62
C LEU A 168 -4.95 -4.81 -7.18
N LEU A 169 -4.26 -4.04 -6.32
CA LEU A 169 -3.02 -3.35 -6.72
C LEU A 169 -1.87 -4.34 -6.98
N ALA A 170 -1.82 -5.46 -6.26
CA ALA A 170 -0.87 -6.54 -6.53
C ALA A 170 -1.16 -7.20 -7.88
N ALA A 171 -2.41 -7.52 -8.16
CA ALA A 171 -2.86 -8.07 -9.44
C ALA A 171 -2.49 -7.14 -10.61
N TRP A 172 -2.79 -5.84 -10.49
CA TRP A 172 -2.35 -4.85 -11.48
C TRP A 172 -0.83 -4.84 -11.65
N GLY A 173 -0.08 -5.03 -10.56
CA GLY A 173 1.38 -5.15 -10.62
C GLY A 173 1.86 -6.36 -11.43
N TYR A 174 1.18 -7.50 -11.36
CA TYR A 174 1.50 -8.65 -12.21
C TYR A 174 1.20 -8.36 -13.68
N GLN A 175 0.12 -7.63 -13.98
CA GLN A 175 -0.16 -7.18 -15.35
C GLN A 175 0.97 -6.29 -15.90
N LEU A 176 1.45 -5.32 -15.11
CA LEU A 176 2.57 -4.46 -15.54
C LEU A 176 3.87 -5.26 -15.70
N LYS A 177 4.14 -6.23 -14.81
CA LYS A 177 5.30 -7.13 -14.93
C LYS A 177 5.26 -7.97 -16.21
N THR A 178 4.08 -8.34 -16.69
CA THR A 178 3.92 -9.06 -17.95
C THR A 178 4.53 -8.29 -19.12
N TYR A 179 4.31 -6.96 -19.19
CA TYR A 179 4.95 -6.11 -20.19
C TYR A 179 6.45 -5.95 -19.97
N GLY A 180 6.90 -5.94 -18.72
CA GLY A 180 8.32 -5.86 -18.36
C GLY A 180 9.17 -7.05 -18.81
N VAL A 181 8.55 -8.18 -19.15
CA VAL A 181 9.25 -9.39 -19.63
C VAL A 181 10.06 -9.11 -20.90
N LEU A 182 9.63 -8.16 -21.76
CA LEU A 182 10.35 -7.78 -22.97
C LEU A 182 11.75 -7.18 -22.72
N TYR A 183 11.99 -6.68 -21.52
CA TYR A 183 13.27 -6.11 -21.09
C TYR A 183 14.08 -7.06 -20.19
N SER A 184 13.75 -8.35 -20.22
CA SER A 184 14.46 -9.34 -19.40
C SER A 184 15.94 -9.40 -19.76
N THR A 185 16.80 -9.30 -18.73
CA THR A 185 18.25 -9.48 -18.84
C THR A 185 18.69 -10.82 -18.27
N GLN A 186 17.77 -11.72 -17.94
CA GLN A 186 18.05 -12.98 -17.27
C GLN A 186 18.44 -14.14 -18.22
N GLY A 187 18.48 -13.88 -19.53
CA GLY A 187 18.88 -14.86 -20.54
C GLY A 187 20.28 -14.57 -21.14
N PRO A 188 20.76 -15.46 -22.03
CA PRO A 188 22.02 -15.25 -22.77
C PRO A 188 21.93 -14.07 -23.77
N ALA A 189 20.71 -13.62 -24.09
CA ALA A 189 20.43 -12.46 -24.93
C ALA A 189 19.50 -11.49 -24.21
N PHE A 190 19.60 -10.23 -24.53
CA PHE A 190 18.69 -9.20 -24.05
C PHE A 190 17.29 -9.41 -24.65
N GLY A 191 16.26 -9.40 -23.81
CA GLY A 191 14.87 -9.53 -24.24
C GLY A 191 14.16 -10.74 -23.66
N ALA A 192 12.95 -11.00 -24.15
CA ALA A 192 12.12 -12.11 -23.70
C ALA A 192 12.66 -13.45 -24.22
N SER A 193 13.03 -14.36 -23.34
CA SER A 193 13.39 -15.74 -23.67
C SER A 193 12.13 -16.58 -23.94
N TYR A 194 12.31 -17.79 -24.52
CA TYR A 194 11.22 -18.74 -24.73
C TYR A 194 10.48 -19.07 -23.41
N THR A 195 11.22 -19.26 -22.34
CA THR A 195 10.66 -19.49 -20.99
C THR A 195 9.88 -18.28 -20.47
N ASP A 196 10.35 -17.07 -20.76
CA ASP A 196 9.66 -15.85 -20.35
C ASP A 196 8.30 -15.73 -21.02
N VAL A 197 8.21 -16.01 -22.32
CA VAL A 197 6.97 -15.93 -23.09
C VAL A 197 5.99 -17.05 -22.71
N ASN A 198 6.47 -18.28 -22.59
CA ASN A 198 5.60 -19.44 -22.44
C ASN A 198 5.29 -19.83 -20.99
N ILE A 199 6.08 -19.38 -20.02
CA ILE A 199 5.89 -19.71 -18.61
C ILE A 199 5.60 -18.45 -17.78
N LYS A 200 6.48 -17.43 -17.79
CA LYS A 200 6.32 -16.27 -16.92
C LYS A 200 5.07 -15.45 -17.26
N ILE A 201 4.81 -15.21 -18.55
CA ILE A 201 3.61 -14.45 -18.97
C ILE A 201 2.34 -15.19 -18.53
N ILE A 202 2.29 -16.52 -18.68
CA ILE A 202 1.15 -17.33 -18.26
C ILE A 202 1.00 -17.28 -16.73
N ALA A 203 2.09 -17.46 -15.99
CA ALA A 203 2.07 -17.36 -14.53
C ALA A 203 1.57 -15.99 -14.04
N TYR A 204 2.03 -14.90 -14.64
CA TYR A 204 1.58 -13.56 -14.27
C TYR A 204 0.10 -13.31 -14.60
N ARG A 205 -0.41 -13.91 -15.71
CA ARG A 205 -1.84 -13.84 -16.04
C ARG A 205 -2.72 -14.64 -15.08
N ILE A 206 -2.22 -15.74 -14.51
CA ILE A 206 -2.94 -16.52 -13.50
C ILE A 206 -2.98 -15.76 -12.17
N LEU A 207 -1.92 -15.01 -11.84
CA LEU A 207 -1.81 -14.24 -10.60
C LEU A 207 -2.52 -12.86 -10.67
N MET A 208 -3.00 -12.45 -11.81
CA MET A 208 -3.72 -11.21 -12.05
C MET A 208 -5.22 -11.37 -11.77
#